data_552c31098ed03c1d17f5fc0ef3b56b47
#
_entry.id   552c31098ed03c1d17f5fc0ef3b56b47
#
_cell.length_a   1.000
_cell.length_b   1.000
_cell.length_c   1.000
_cell.angle_alpha   90.00
_cell.angle_beta   90.00
_cell.angle_gamma   90.00
#
_symmetry.space_group_name_H-M   'P 1'
#
loop_
_entity.id
_entity.type
_entity.pdbx_description
1 polymer ?
#
loop_
_entity_poly.entity_id
_entity_poly.type
_entity_poly.pdbx_seq_one_letter_code
_entity_poly.pdbx_strand_id
1 'polypeptide(L)'
;MADGHKDYSRTPLWRKLGIRDGSRVRLLNAPDGFDEALVAIAPLPNAVDFLRRAAKGIDVAVLFTTERRVLEGRFGALAATLEPDGRLWVAWPKKASKVATDLTFEIVQAHGLAGGMVDNKSAAIDDVFQGLQFVYRVQDRPGR
;
A
#
# COMPACT_ATOMS: atom_id res chain seq x y z
N MET A 1 26.23 0.88 -17.35
CA MET A 1 25.65 1.33 -17.36
C MET A 1 24.52 1.37 -17.48
N ALA A 2 24.15 1.76 -17.10
CA ALA A 2 22.89 1.79 -17.10
C ALA A 2 22.29 1.77 -18.33
N ASP A 3 22.69 1.56 -19.22
CA ASP A 3 22.14 1.23 -20.47
C ASP A 3 20.73 1.73 -20.66
N GLY A 4 20.28 2.72 -20.08
CA GLY A 4 18.96 3.27 -20.25
C GLY A 4 17.87 2.62 -19.43
N HIS A 5 18.13 1.56 -18.72
CA HIS A 5 17.17 0.98 -17.81
C HIS A 5 17.11 1.76 -16.52
N LYS A 6 15.91 2.01 -16.03
CA LYS A 6 15.78 2.47 -14.68
C LYS A 6 16.05 1.31 -13.74
N ASP A 7 16.91 1.56 -12.78
CA ASP A 7 17.15 0.58 -11.75
C ASP A 7 16.15 0.79 -10.63
N TYR A 8 15.01 0.13 -10.75
CA TYR A 8 13.94 0.25 -9.76
C TYR A 8 14.33 -0.27 -8.38
N SER A 9 15.40 -1.07 -8.29
CA SER A 9 15.86 -1.53 -6.98
C SER A 9 16.44 -0.40 -6.15
N ARG A 10 16.78 0.73 -6.79
CA ARG A 10 17.32 1.89 -6.09
C ARG A 10 16.24 2.88 -5.64
N THR A 11 14.99 2.61 -5.95
CA THR A 11 13.90 3.46 -5.48
C THR A 11 13.59 3.10 -4.03
N PRO A 12 13.63 4.06 -3.11
CA PRO A 12 13.28 3.77 -1.72
C PRO A 12 11.85 3.22 -1.63
N LEU A 13 11.66 2.26 -0.73
CA LEU A 13 10.34 1.65 -0.59
C LEU A 13 9.27 2.70 -0.21
N TRP A 14 9.62 3.63 0.70
CA TRP A 14 8.66 4.66 1.07
C TRP A 14 8.20 5.47 -0.15
N ARG A 15 9.09 5.70 -1.10
CA ARG A 15 8.76 6.45 -2.31
C ARG A 15 7.84 5.64 -3.23
N LYS A 16 8.11 4.34 -3.37
CA LYS A 16 7.22 3.45 -4.14
C LYS A 16 5.80 3.49 -3.59
N LEU A 17 5.67 3.56 -2.28
CA LEU A 17 4.37 3.58 -1.61
C LEU A 17 3.69 4.94 -1.67
N GLY A 18 4.41 5.99 -2.09
CA GLY A 18 3.85 7.32 -2.21
C GLY A 18 3.96 8.18 -0.95
N ILE A 19 4.81 7.78 -0.02
CA ILE A 19 5.06 8.57 1.20
C ILE A 19 5.92 9.77 0.81
N ARG A 20 5.61 10.93 1.37
CA ARG A 20 6.33 12.17 1.12
C ARG A 20 6.29 13.04 2.37
N ASP A 21 6.88 14.24 2.31
CA ASP A 21 6.90 15.15 3.46
C ASP A 21 5.50 15.34 4.02
N GLY A 22 5.37 15.17 5.32
CA GLY A 22 4.12 15.40 6.03
C GLY A 22 3.08 14.30 5.86
N SER A 23 3.37 13.20 5.17
CA SER A 23 2.39 12.14 4.96
C SER A 23 1.93 11.53 6.28
N ARG A 24 0.63 11.30 6.39
CA ARG A 24 0.04 10.53 7.47
C ARG A 24 -0.15 9.10 6.96
N VAL A 25 0.52 8.17 7.62
CA VAL A 25 0.65 6.79 7.14
C VAL A 25 0.05 5.83 8.15
N ARG A 26 -0.72 4.86 7.69
CA ARG A 26 -1.26 3.80 8.52
C ARG A 26 -0.82 2.45 7.96
N LEU A 27 -0.12 1.67 8.79
CA LEU A 27 0.30 0.32 8.42
C LEU A 27 -0.49 -0.68 9.25
N LEU A 28 -1.14 -1.64 8.61
CA LEU A 28 -1.85 -2.73 9.29
C LEU A 28 -1.13 -4.04 9.03
N ASN A 29 -0.79 -4.73 10.10
CA ASN A 29 -0.17 -6.06 10.03
C ASN A 29 1.17 -6.08 9.29
N ALA A 30 1.94 -4.99 9.38
CA ALA A 30 3.25 -4.94 8.73
C ALA A 30 4.14 -6.06 9.28
N PRO A 31 4.88 -6.76 8.39
CA PRO A 31 5.76 -7.83 8.84
C PRO A 31 6.96 -7.29 9.59
N ASP A 32 7.58 -8.15 10.40
CA ASP A 32 8.84 -7.82 11.06
C ASP A 32 9.86 -7.39 10.01
N GLY A 33 10.63 -6.37 10.34
CA GLY A 33 11.65 -5.86 9.43
C GLY A 33 11.12 -4.86 8.41
N PHE A 34 9.83 -4.57 8.40
CA PHE A 34 9.29 -3.61 7.43
C PHE A 34 9.84 -2.20 7.65
N ASP A 35 10.02 -1.81 8.91
CA ASP A 35 10.58 -0.48 9.23
C ASP A 35 11.95 -0.31 8.59
N GLU A 36 12.81 -1.32 8.70
CA GLU A 36 14.13 -1.30 8.10
C GLU A 36 14.04 -1.28 6.57
N ALA A 37 13.11 -2.04 6.01
CA ALA A 37 12.94 -2.07 4.56
C ALA A 37 12.50 -0.71 4.01
N LEU A 38 11.66 0.02 4.75
CA LEU A 38 11.21 1.34 4.31
C LEU A 38 12.36 2.29 4.07
N VAL A 39 13.39 2.24 4.91
CA VAL A 39 14.49 3.22 4.90
C VAL A 39 15.81 2.61 4.44
N ALA A 40 15.78 1.42 3.85
CA ALA A 40 17.01 0.71 3.50
C ALA A 40 17.86 1.47 2.47
N ILE A 41 17.22 2.20 1.56
CA ILE A 41 17.91 2.93 0.50
C ILE A 41 18.08 4.40 0.85
N ALA A 42 17.08 5.00 1.48
CA ALA A 42 17.11 6.40 1.84
C ALA A 42 16.24 6.66 3.07
N PRO A 43 16.60 7.66 3.91
CA PRO A 43 15.78 7.99 5.06
C PRO A 43 14.42 8.52 4.65
N LEU A 44 13.46 8.44 5.57
CA LEU A 44 12.11 8.94 5.33
C LEU A 44 12.12 10.43 5.04
N PRO A 45 11.11 10.90 4.29
CA PRO A 45 10.85 12.34 4.17
C PRO A 45 10.59 12.97 5.54
N ASN A 46 10.55 14.30 5.56
CA ASN A 46 10.34 15.05 6.80
C ASN A 46 8.90 14.93 7.28
N ALA A 47 8.73 14.89 8.60
CA ALA A 47 7.42 15.01 9.25
C ALA A 47 6.42 13.92 8.88
N VAL A 48 6.91 12.74 8.51
CA VAL A 48 6.03 11.57 8.27
C VAL A 48 5.49 11.10 9.61
N ASP A 49 4.17 10.93 9.68
CA ASP A 49 3.47 10.55 10.90
C ASP A 49 2.84 9.17 10.73
N PHE A 50 3.33 8.18 11.47
CA PHE A 50 2.79 6.84 11.45
C PHE A 50 1.72 6.70 12.52
N LEU A 51 0.47 6.52 12.09
CA LEU A 51 -0.66 6.44 13.00
C LEU A 51 -0.93 4.99 13.36
N ARG A 52 -1.04 4.73 14.66
CA ARG A 52 -1.26 3.37 15.16
C ARG A 52 -2.72 3.05 15.37
N ARG A 53 -3.58 4.05 15.29
CA ARG A 53 -5.02 3.89 15.52
C ARG A 53 -5.78 4.39 14.32
N ALA A 54 -7.04 3.97 14.21
CA ALA A 54 -7.92 4.47 13.19
C ALA A 54 -8.05 5.99 13.32
N ALA A 55 -7.87 6.68 12.22
CA ALA A 55 -7.97 8.13 12.16
C ALA A 55 -8.29 8.52 10.72
N LYS A 56 -8.94 9.66 10.55
CA LYS A 56 -9.22 10.20 9.22
C LYS A 56 -8.03 10.99 8.70
N GLY A 57 -8.06 11.30 7.43
CA GLY A 57 -7.01 12.12 6.82
C GLY A 57 -5.73 11.35 6.53
N ILE A 58 -5.86 10.07 6.23
CA ILE A 58 -4.72 9.23 5.92
C ILE A 58 -4.29 9.44 4.47
N ASP A 59 -3.00 9.67 4.26
CA ASP A 59 -2.44 9.85 2.92
C ASP A 59 -2.04 8.52 2.29
N VAL A 60 -1.47 7.63 3.09
CA VAL A 60 -1.04 6.30 2.62
C VAL A 60 -1.42 5.27 3.66
N ALA A 61 -2.20 4.29 3.26
CA ALA A 61 -2.51 3.13 4.11
C ALA A 61 -1.97 1.88 3.42
N VAL A 62 -1.43 0.95 4.21
CA VAL A 62 -0.96 -0.34 3.70
C VAL A 62 -1.56 -1.43 4.56
N LEU A 63 -2.33 -2.31 3.93
CA LEU A 63 -2.92 -3.47 4.58
C LEU A 63 -2.15 -4.71 4.14
N PHE A 64 -1.43 -5.33 5.08
CA PHE A 64 -0.76 -6.60 4.85
C PHE A 64 -1.68 -7.72 5.30
N THR A 65 -1.89 -8.71 4.45
CA THR A 65 -2.68 -9.87 4.86
C THR A 65 -2.42 -11.07 3.96
N THR A 66 -2.59 -12.25 4.52
CA THR A 66 -2.58 -13.50 3.77
C THR A 66 -3.99 -14.04 3.57
N GLU A 67 -5.01 -13.39 4.15
CA GLU A 67 -6.36 -13.93 4.23
C GLU A 67 -7.37 -13.01 3.57
N ARG A 68 -8.16 -13.61 2.68
CA ARG A 68 -9.24 -12.89 2.00
C ARG A 68 -10.24 -12.29 2.99
N ARG A 69 -10.55 -12.99 4.07
CA ARG A 69 -11.50 -12.48 5.05
C ARG A 69 -11.01 -11.20 5.72
N VAL A 70 -9.70 -11.06 5.91
CA VAL A 70 -9.13 -9.84 6.47
C VAL A 70 -9.25 -8.69 5.48
N LEU A 71 -8.96 -8.95 4.21
CA LEU A 71 -9.16 -7.96 3.15
C LEU A 71 -10.61 -7.48 3.15
N GLU A 72 -11.56 -8.41 3.17
CA GLU A 72 -12.99 -8.08 3.15
C GLU A 72 -13.42 -7.30 4.38
N GLY A 73 -12.84 -7.62 5.53
CA GLY A 73 -13.21 -6.96 6.78
C GLY A 73 -12.56 -5.60 7.02
N ARG A 74 -11.44 -5.31 6.37
CA ARG A 74 -10.67 -4.10 6.66
C ARG A 74 -10.65 -3.07 5.54
N PHE A 75 -10.81 -3.51 4.29
CA PHE A 75 -10.62 -2.62 3.14
C PHE A 75 -11.51 -1.38 3.19
N GLY A 76 -12.80 -1.56 3.39
CA GLY A 76 -13.75 -0.43 3.37
C GLY A 76 -13.50 0.58 4.46
N ALA A 77 -13.18 0.11 5.66
CA ALA A 77 -12.90 1.01 6.79
C ALA A 77 -11.63 1.82 6.54
N LEU A 78 -10.59 1.20 5.97
CA LEU A 78 -9.37 1.92 5.63
C LEU A 78 -9.60 2.92 4.51
N ALA A 79 -10.32 2.52 3.47
CA ALA A 79 -10.62 3.41 2.35
C ALA A 79 -11.36 4.66 2.83
N ALA A 80 -12.27 4.50 3.80
CA ALA A 80 -13.05 5.61 4.34
C ALA A 80 -12.19 6.62 5.12
N THR A 81 -10.98 6.24 5.55
CA THR A 81 -10.11 7.15 6.30
C THR A 81 -9.19 7.98 5.40
N LEU A 82 -9.14 7.67 4.11
CA LEU A 82 -8.18 8.31 3.20
C LEU A 82 -8.57 9.75 2.89
N GLU A 83 -7.54 10.58 2.70
CA GLU A 83 -7.71 11.85 2.03
C GLU A 83 -8.23 11.59 0.60
N PRO A 84 -8.91 12.57 -0.02
CA PRO A 84 -9.45 12.36 -1.38
C PRO A 84 -8.42 11.88 -2.39
N ASP A 85 -7.18 12.34 -2.27
CA ASP A 85 -6.07 11.91 -3.13
C ASP A 85 -5.16 10.88 -2.46
N GLY A 86 -5.62 10.30 -1.35
CA GLY A 86 -4.87 9.28 -0.65
C GLY A 86 -4.85 7.95 -1.39
N ARG A 87 -4.07 7.03 -0.87
CA ARG A 87 -3.91 5.71 -1.49
C ARG A 87 -3.93 4.61 -0.47
N LEU A 88 -4.51 3.49 -0.88
CA LEU A 88 -4.58 2.29 -0.06
C LEU A 88 -3.88 1.17 -0.81
N TRP A 89 -2.80 0.68 -0.22
CA TRP A 89 -2.10 -0.48 -0.71
C TRP A 89 -2.65 -1.73 -0.02
N VAL A 90 -2.89 -2.76 -0.81
CA VAL A 90 -3.11 -4.11 -0.28
C VAL A 90 -1.86 -4.91 -0.62
N ALA A 91 -1.24 -5.50 0.41
CA ALA A 91 -0.03 -6.30 0.25
C ALA A 91 -0.31 -7.73 0.67
N TRP A 92 0.00 -8.69 -0.22
CA TRP A 92 -0.21 -10.11 0.03
C TRP A 92 0.97 -10.89 -0.51
N PRO A 93 1.17 -12.15 -0.05
CA PRO A 93 2.35 -12.91 -0.44
C PRO A 93 2.42 -13.17 -1.95
N LYS A 94 3.61 -13.01 -2.49
CA LYS A 94 3.92 -13.45 -3.86
C LYS A 94 3.79 -14.96 -3.94
N LYS A 95 3.36 -15.45 -5.08
CA LYS A 95 3.32 -16.89 -5.32
C LYS A 95 4.68 -17.55 -5.10
N ALA A 96 5.74 -16.88 -5.55
CA ALA A 96 7.09 -17.40 -5.43
C ALA A 96 7.58 -17.52 -3.98
N SER A 97 6.97 -16.79 -3.03
CA SER A 97 7.35 -16.87 -1.62
C SER A 97 6.92 -18.18 -0.98
N LYS A 98 5.95 -18.86 -1.57
CA LYS A 98 5.34 -20.10 -1.06
C LYS A 98 4.65 -19.94 0.29
N VAL A 99 4.45 -18.71 0.75
CA VAL A 99 3.63 -18.44 1.93
C VAL A 99 2.17 -18.70 1.57
N ALA A 100 1.47 -19.46 2.40
CA ALA A 100 0.08 -19.83 2.12
C ALA A 100 -0.82 -18.59 2.17
N THR A 101 -1.68 -18.46 1.17
CA THR A 101 -2.65 -17.37 1.09
C THR A 101 -3.80 -17.79 0.18
N ASP A 102 -4.98 -17.27 0.46
CA ASP A 102 -6.13 -17.43 -0.43
C ASP A 102 -6.35 -16.19 -1.30
N LEU A 103 -5.37 -15.28 -1.34
CA LEU A 103 -5.44 -14.09 -2.17
C LEU A 103 -4.69 -14.27 -3.48
N THR A 104 -5.26 -13.68 -4.53
CA THR A 104 -4.64 -13.58 -5.84
C THR A 104 -4.80 -12.15 -6.31
N PHE A 105 -4.06 -11.77 -7.36
CA PHE A 105 -4.21 -10.45 -7.96
C PHE A 105 -5.68 -10.18 -8.32
N GLU A 106 -6.33 -11.15 -8.94
CA GLU A 106 -7.71 -10.99 -9.39
C GLU A 106 -8.68 -10.79 -8.24
N ILE A 107 -8.49 -11.53 -7.14
CA ILE A 107 -9.34 -11.37 -5.96
C ILE A 107 -9.16 -9.99 -5.34
N VAL A 108 -7.91 -9.55 -5.18
CA VAL A 108 -7.61 -8.24 -4.59
C VAL A 108 -8.17 -7.13 -5.48
N GLN A 109 -7.90 -7.19 -6.78
CA GLN A 109 -8.40 -6.19 -7.73
C GLN A 109 -9.93 -6.11 -7.71
N ALA A 110 -10.60 -7.25 -7.78
CA ALA A 110 -12.06 -7.28 -7.79
C ALA A 110 -12.64 -6.67 -6.52
N HIS A 111 -12.02 -6.93 -5.37
CA HIS A 111 -12.50 -6.37 -4.12
C HIS A 111 -12.38 -4.85 -4.09
N GLY A 112 -11.25 -4.31 -4.55
CA GLY A 112 -11.06 -2.87 -4.58
C GLY A 112 -12.04 -2.18 -5.53
N LEU A 113 -12.25 -2.77 -6.71
CA LEU A 113 -13.21 -2.23 -7.67
C LEU A 113 -14.64 -2.25 -7.10
N ALA A 114 -15.02 -3.35 -6.46
CA ALA A 114 -16.33 -3.45 -5.81
C ALA A 114 -16.48 -2.43 -4.69
N GLY A 115 -15.38 -2.05 -4.05
CA GLY A 115 -15.36 -1.05 -2.99
C GLY A 115 -15.35 0.40 -3.49
N GLY A 116 -15.43 0.61 -4.79
CA GLY A 116 -15.51 1.97 -5.35
C GLY A 116 -14.17 2.62 -5.63
N MET A 117 -13.09 1.86 -5.59
CA MET A 117 -11.76 2.37 -5.90
C MET A 117 -11.23 1.74 -7.19
N VAL A 118 -10.16 2.29 -7.72
CA VAL A 118 -9.48 1.72 -8.89
C VAL A 118 -8.03 1.47 -8.55
N ASP A 119 -7.48 0.38 -9.10
CA ASP A 119 -6.05 0.10 -8.97
C ASP A 119 -5.30 0.85 -10.08
N ASN A 120 -4.15 1.41 -9.71
CA ASN A 120 -3.36 2.18 -10.67
C ASN A 120 -1.87 1.90 -10.60
N LYS A 121 -1.43 1.04 -9.71
CA LYS A 121 0.01 0.75 -9.57
C LYS A 121 0.21 -0.55 -8.83
N SER A 122 1.16 -1.36 -9.27
CA SER A 122 1.60 -2.52 -8.53
C SER A 122 3.09 -2.40 -8.23
N ALA A 123 3.54 -3.04 -7.16
CA ALA A 123 4.94 -3.00 -6.78
C ALA A 123 5.31 -4.22 -5.97
N ALA A 124 6.58 -4.62 -6.05
CA ALA A 124 7.15 -5.54 -5.09
C ALA A 124 7.43 -4.75 -3.82
N ILE A 125 6.96 -5.27 -2.69
CA ILE A 125 7.16 -4.62 -1.40
C ILE A 125 8.46 -5.13 -0.77
N ASP A 126 8.58 -6.46 -0.66
CA ASP A 126 9.80 -7.10 -0.15
C ASP A 126 9.90 -8.49 -0.78
N ASP A 127 10.72 -9.36 -0.19
CA ASP A 127 10.93 -10.71 -0.73
C ASP A 127 9.67 -11.56 -0.70
N VAL A 128 8.75 -11.28 0.20
CA VAL A 128 7.53 -12.07 0.38
C VAL A 128 6.33 -11.36 -0.23
N PHE A 129 6.16 -10.07 0.02
CA PHE A 129 4.92 -9.35 -0.29
C PHE A 129 4.99 -8.59 -1.61
N GLN A 130 3.90 -8.64 -2.33
CA GLN A 130 3.61 -7.75 -3.46
C GLN A 130 2.46 -6.84 -3.07
N GLY A 131 2.33 -5.71 -3.73
CA GLY A 131 1.29 -4.75 -3.41
C GLY A 131 0.55 -4.24 -4.64
N LEU A 132 -0.72 -3.92 -4.44
CA LEU A 132 -1.56 -3.26 -5.43
C LEU A 132 -2.13 -2.00 -4.79
N GLN A 133 -1.93 -0.86 -5.46
CA GLN A 133 -2.37 0.43 -4.97
C GLN A 133 -3.73 0.79 -5.53
N PHE A 134 -4.63 1.21 -4.62
CA PHE A 134 -5.96 1.68 -4.97
C PHE A 134 -6.10 3.16 -4.65
N VAL A 135 -6.82 3.87 -5.52
CA VAL A 135 -7.14 5.28 -5.34
C VAL A 135 -8.61 5.49 -5.70
N TYR A 136 -9.20 6.58 -5.21
CA TYR A 136 -10.52 6.99 -5.68
C TYR A 136 -10.41 7.57 -7.08
N ARG A 137 -11.38 7.28 -7.94
CA ARG A 137 -11.48 7.99 -9.21
C ARG A 137 -11.62 9.48 -8.91
N VAL A 138 -11.07 10.32 -9.79
CA VAL A 138 -11.10 11.76 -9.56
C VAL A 138 -12.52 12.25 -9.35
N GLN A 139 -13.48 11.78 -10.17
CA GLN A 139 -14.88 12.18 -10.07
C GLN A 139 -15.56 11.70 -8.80
N ASP A 140 -15.02 10.67 -8.15
CA ASP A 140 -15.61 10.06 -6.95
C ASP A 140 -14.91 10.48 -5.67
N ARG A 141 -13.95 11.40 -5.73
CA ARG A 141 -13.22 11.81 -4.54
C ARG A 141 -14.12 12.51 -3.55
N PRO A 142 -14.06 12.10 -2.25
CA PRO A 142 -14.83 12.76 -1.22
C PRO A 142 -14.50 14.26 -1.15
N GLY A 143 -15.52 15.09 -0.95
CA GLY A 143 -15.31 16.52 -0.79
C GLY A 143 -15.21 17.32 -2.07
N ARG A 144 -15.40 16.69 -3.21
CA ARG A 144 -15.39 17.41 -4.49
C ARG A 144 -16.69 18.14 -4.70
#